data_66ead90373e5febe0a2591bea90d0fd5
#
_entry.id   66ead90373e5febe0a2591bea90d0fd5
#
_cell.length_a   1.000
_cell.length_b   1.000
_cell.length_c   1.000
_cell.angle_alpha   90.00
_cell.angle_beta   90.00
_cell.angle_gamma   90.00
#
_symmetry.space_group_name_H-M   'P 1'
#
loop_
_entity.id
_entity.type
_entity.pdbx_description
1 polymer ?
#
loop_
_entity_poly.entity_id
_entity_poly.type
_entity_poly.pdbx_seq_one_letter_code
_entity_poly.pdbx_strand_id
1 'polypeptide(L)'
;MARQKPYYHLYDNYIEQQVRAGSKREKFKDYEKFSIGFLTRGCFRHCTFCVNKMESSVVPYSRLEWFLDDERDEKGRLVRPYIYLWDDNFLASPKSVWQPLLQQLIDSNRPFQFRQGLDERMLAQSPDGELMAEMLSKSKYHGDFIFAFDNWSDRKLIERALKVWKRHNPKKGTKFYLFCGFKQSPDNKKKFYRDIWELFQRIRVLMQYGCVGYVMRHEDYHKAPIANIYVQIARWCNQQQFYKKMSFWQFCYRNQSYWEEHTLKLTDRPALKTFEDFEKDVNDGYYNEVKMCLPLQTVIGTLDMFPEQRKELIDMFNYRMDQLIDPTLWKE
;
A
#
# COMPACT_ATOMS: atom_id res chain seq x y z
N MET A 1 5.27 -1.15 31.40
CA MET A 1 5.84 -0.20 30.41
C MET A 1 4.79 0.74 29.79
N ALA A 2 3.55 0.27 29.53
CA ALA A 2 2.51 1.10 28.90
C ALA A 2 1.99 2.31 29.69
N ARG A 3 2.40 2.48 30.94
CA ARG A 3 1.96 3.58 31.83
C ARG A 3 2.97 4.72 31.93
N GLN A 4 4.06 4.68 31.18
CA GLN A 4 5.13 5.67 31.25
C GLN A 4 5.16 6.46 29.93
N LYS A 5 5.12 7.80 30.02
CA LYS A 5 5.21 8.68 28.86
C LYS A 5 6.53 8.43 28.13
N PRO A 6 6.55 8.28 26.80
CA PRO A 6 7.78 8.16 26.03
C PRO A 6 8.69 9.39 26.24
N TYR A 7 10.00 9.17 26.30
CA TYR A 7 10.95 10.26 26.32
C TYR A 7 11.21 10.72 24.89
N TYR A 8 10.49 11.71 24.46
CA TYR A 8 10.47 12.19 23.07
C TYR A 8 11.73 12.91 22.63
N HIS A 9 12.61 13.30 23.56
CA HIS A 9 13.91 13.95 23.27
C HIS A 9 15.08 12.97 23.16
N LEU A 10 14.82 11.67 23.22
CA LEU A 10 15.85 10.62 23.20
C LEU A 10 16.77 10.72 21.97
N TYR A 11 16.25 11.13 20.84
CA TYR A 11 16.99 11.18 19.59
C TYR A 11 17.43 12.58 19.16
N ASP A 12 17.18 13.62 19.94
CA ASP A 12 17.44 15.02 19.54
C ASP A 12 18.93 15.22 19.17
N ASN A 13 19.85 14.81 20.02
CA ASN A 13 21.29 14.93 19.75
C ASN A 13 21.73 14.15 18.50
N TYR A 14 21.17 12.94 18.31
CA TYR A 14 21.44 12.12 17.13
C TYR A 14 20.92 12.81 15.86
N ILE A 15 19.72 13.34 15.89
CA ILE A 15 19.11 14.04 14.76
C ILE A 15 19.94 15.26 14.38
N GLU A 16 20.36 16.07 15.36
CA GLU A 16 21.21 17.24 15.12
C GLU A 16 22.57 16.86 14.51
N GLN A 17 23.21 15.79 15.00
CA GLN A 17 24.44 15.27 14.40
C GLN A 17 24.26 14.84 12.96
N GLN A 18 23.17 14.10 12.65
CA GLN A 18 22.89 13.65 11.30
C GLN A 18 22.56 14.80 10.33
N VAL A 19 21.85 15.83 10.80
CA VAL A 19 21.54 17.02 10.01
C VAL A 19 22.83 17.81 9.72
N ARG A 20 23.72 17.99 10.72
CA ARG A 20 25.04 18.61 10.52
C ARG A 20 25.92 17.82 9.55
N ALA A 21 25.77 16.49 9.51
CA ALA A 21 26.45 15.60 8.57
C ALA A 21 25.81 15.59 7.16
N GLY A 22 24.81 16.45 6.89
CA GLY A 22 24.18 16.61 5.56
C GLY A 22 22.92 15.80 5.34
N SER A 23 22.38 15.11 6.36
CA SER A 23 21.07 14.47 6.25
C SER A 23 19.95 15.51 6.23
N LYS A 24 18.92 15.29 5.38
CA LYS A 24 17.73 16.14 5.37
C LYS A 24 16.91 15.92 6.64
N ARG A 25 16.57 16.99 7.39
CA ARG A 25 15.75 16.91 8.62
C ARG A 25 14.42 16.20 8.43
N GLU A 26 13.82 16.31 7.24
CA GLU A 26 12.55 15.66 6.90
C GLU A 26 12.57 14.12 7.10
N LYS A 27 13.73 13.49 7.05
CA LYS A 27 13.90 12.05 7.35
C LYS A 27 13.57 11.70 8.81
N PHE A 28 13.64 12.68 9.71
CA PHE A 28 13.43 12.49 11.15
C PHE A 28 12.07 13.00 11.62
N LYS A 29 11.20 13.40 10.69
CA LYS A 29 9.88 13.97 10.97
C LYS A 29 9.05 13.10 11.92
N ASP A 30 9.12 11.79 11.78
CA ASP A 30 8.34 10.87 12.63
C ASP A 30 8.73 10.99 14.11
N TYR A 31 10.00 11.24 14.41
CA TYR A 31 10.48 11.45 15.79
C TYR A 31 10.16 12.84 16.32
N GLU A 32 10.23 13.85 15.48
CA GLU A 32 10.09 15.25 15.88
C GLU A 32 8.62 15.73 15.90
N LYS A 33 7.72 15.13 15.13
CA LYS A 33 6.37 15.67 14.90
C LYS A 33 5.22 14.78 15.35
N PHE A 34 5.51 13.56 15.81
CA PHE A 34 4.47 12.61 16.16
C PHE A 34 4.58 12.13 17.60
N SER A 35 3.43 12.11 18.29
CA SER A 35 3.23 11.29 19.48
C SER A 35 2.98 9.86 19.03
N ILE A 36 3.72 8.88 19.56
CA ILE A 36 3.70 7.49 19.09
C ILE A 36 3.26 6.55 20.20
N GLY A 37 2.28 5.70 19.93
CA GLY A 37 1.79 4.74 20.90
C GLY A 37 0.86 3.67 20.33
N PHE A 38 0.24 2.94 21.24
CA PHE A 38 -0.74 1.87 20.96
C PHE A 38 -1.95 2.09 21.85
N LEU A 39 -3.14 2.05 21.32
CA LEU A 39 -4.39 2.04 22.09
C LEU A 39 -4.83 0.62 22.40
N THR A 40 -4.62 -0.28 21.43
CA THR A 40 -4.95 -1.70 21.52
C THR A 40 -3.77 -2.57 21.09
N ARG A 41 -3.78 -3.84 21.50
CA ARG A 41 -2.81 -4.85 21.05
C ARG A 41 -3.57 -6.12 20.71
N GLY A 42 -3.01 -6.84 19.72
CA GLY A 42 -3.47 -8.14 19.31
C GLY A 42 -4.23 -8.15 17.99
N CYS A 43 -4.39 -9.36 17.46
CA CYS A 43 -5.11 -9.63 16.22
C CYS A 43 -5.57 -11.09 16.21
N PHE A 44 -6.83 -11.34 15.80
CA PHE A 44 -7.36 -12.71 15.71
C PHE A 44 -7.17 -13.34 14.31
N ARG A 45 -6.54 -12.64 13.36
CA ARG A 45 -6.52 -13.04 11.94
C ARG A 45 -5.48 -14.12 11.58
N HIS A 46 -4.61 -14.57 12.36
CA HIS A 46 -3.65 -15.66 12.09
C HIS A 46 -3.10 -15.73 10.64
N CYS A 47 -2.84 -14.57 10.00
CA CYS A 47 -2.32 -14.51 8.64
C CYS A 47 -0.99 -15.28 8.55
N THR A 48 -0.84 -16.16 7.55
CA THR A 48 0.29 -17.10 7.45
C THR A 48 1.66 -16.44 7.37
N PHE A 49 1.72 -15.22 6.90
CA PHE A 49 2.95 -14.41 6.77
C PHE A 49 3.17 -13.44 7.93
N CYS A 50 2.18 -13.27 8.82
CA CYS A 50 2.25 -12.28 9.90
C CYS A 50 3.06 -12.81 11.10
N VAL A 51 3.77 -11.92 11.78
CA VAL A 51 4.50 -12.24 13.02
C VAL A 51 3.57 -12.42 14.23
N ASN A 52 2.39 -11.78 14.24
CA ASN A 52 1.41 -11.80 15.33
C ASN A 52 0.49 -13.04 15.27
N LYS A 53 1.07 -14.24 15.15
CA LYS A 53 0.29 -15.49 14.97
C LYS A 53 -0.24 -16.08 16.28
N MET A 54 0.31 -15.63 17.40
CA MET A 54 0.04 -16.23 18.72
C MET A 54 -1.12 -15.56 19.46
N GLU A 55 -1.62 -14.43 18.92
CA GLU A 55 -2.68 -13.68 19.55
C GLU A 55 -4.05 -14.11 18.99
N SER A 56 -5.06 -14.18 19.84
CA SER A 56 -6.41 -14.65 19.49
C SER A 56 -7.49 -13.58 19.65
N SER A 57 -7.14 -12.41 20.19
CA SER A 57 -8.08 -11.33 20.46
C SER A 57 -7.39 -9.97 20.41
N VAL A 58 -8.19 -8.92 20.35
CA VAL A 58 -7.71 -7.52 20.47
C VAL A 58 -8.14 -7.00 21.84
N VAL A 59 -7.20 -6.49 22.60
CA VAL A 59 -7.41 -6.00 23.96
C VAL A 59 -6.97 -4.55 24.12
N PRO A 60 -7.59 -3.76 25.03
CA PRO A 60 -7.09 -2.44 25.41
C PRO A 60 -5.65 -2.53 25.92
N TYR A 61 -4.81 -1.58 25.54
CA TYR A 61 -3.40 -1.60 25.95
C TYR A 61 -2.99 -0.35 26.72
N SER A 62 -3.13 0.84 26.13
CA SER A 62 -2.82 2.09 26.82
C SER A 62 -3.89 3.15 26.58
N ARG A 63 -3.91 4.14 27.48
CA ARG A 63 -4.74 5.33 27.31
C ARG A 63 -4.01 6.33 26.41
N LEU A 64 -4.76 7.17 25.69
CA LEU A 64 -4.21 8.16 24.80
C LEU A 64 -3.28 9.13 25.55
N GLU A 65 -3.67 9.62 26.73
CA GLU A 65 -2.91 10.54 27.55
C GLU A 65 -1.54 10.01 28.03
N TRP A 66 -1.31 8.69 27.99
CA TRP A 66 -0.04 8.13 28.43
C TRP A 66 1.09 8.34 27.43
N PHE A 67 0.79 8.54 26.16
CA PHE A 67 1.80 8.78 25.14
C PHE A 67 1.60 10.10 24.35
N LEU A 68 0.52 10.83 24.65
CA LEU A 68 0.29 12.10 23.99
C LEU A 68 1.28 13.15 24.52
N ASP A 69 1.97 13.82 23.60
CA ASP A 69 2.89 14.90 23.94
C ASP A 69 2.20 16.26 23.82
N ASP A 70 2.20 17.03 24.91
CA ASP A 70 1.58 18.35 25.01
C ASP A 70 2.61 19.49 25.04
N GLU A 71 3.89 19.18 24.77
CA GLU A 71 4.95 20.14 24.67
C GLU A 71 4.64 21.22 23.63
N ARG A 72 4.92 22.49 24.00
CA ARG A 72 4.68 23.63 23.11
C ARG A 72 5.98 24.39 22.87
N ASP A 73 6.11 24.90 21.65
CA ASP A 73 7.18 25.81 21.28
C ASP A 73 6.98 27.21 21.87
N GLU A 74 7.95 28.09 21.70
CA GLU A 74 7.91 29.50 22.16
C GLU A 74 6.71 30.29 21.62
N LYS A 75 6.09 29.84 20.54
CA LYS A 75 4.89 30.43 19.92
C LYS A 75 3.60 29.76 20.40
N GLY A 76 3.66 28.88 21.40
CA GLY A 76 2.52 28.16 21.95
C GLY A 76 1.98 27.03 21.08
N ARG A 77 2.64 26.67 19.97
CA ARG A 77 2.23 25.60 19.06
C ARG A 77 2.75 24.26 19.57
N LEU A 78 1.97 23.21 19.39
CA LEU A 78 2.41 21.85 19.73
C LEU A 78 3.68 21.47 18.95
N VAL A 79 4.69 20.99 19.66
CA VAL A 79 5.93 20.46 19.05
C VAL A 79 5.60 19.20 18.25
N ARG A 80 4.78 18.31 18.82
CA ARG A 80 4.29 17.07 18.20
C ARG A 80 2.78 17.11 17.96
N PRO A 81 2.33 17.78 16.86
CA PRO A 81 0.90 17.96 16.60
C PRO A 81 0.19 16.72 16.10
N TYR A 82 0.91 15.67 15.66
CA TYR A 82 0.36 14.47 15.05
C TYR A 82 0.43 13.27 15.99
N ILE A 83 -0.40 12.23 15.71
CA ILE A 83 -0.43 10.98 16.47
C ILE A 83 -0.21 9.81 15.52
N TYR A 84 0.78 8.94 15.82
CA TYR A 84 0.97 7.65 15.16
C TYR A 84 0.60 6.50 16.07
N LEU A 85 -0.30 5.67 15.58
CA LEU A 85 -0.81 4.51 16.27
C LEU A 85 -0.27 3.24 15.59
N TRP A 86 0.36 2.39 16.39
CA TRP A 86 0.97 1.14 15.96
C TRP A 86 0.14 -0.07 16.35
N ASP A 87 -1.17 0.13 16.49
CA ASP A 87 -2.14 -0.92 16.80
C ASP A 87 -2.13 -2.01 15.74
N ASP A 88 -2.23 -3.28 16.16
CA ASP A 88 -2.16 -4.43 15.26
C ASP A 88 -3.46 -4.60 14.46
N ASN A 89 -4.63 -4.45 15.12
CA ASN A 89 -5.95 -4.55 14.49
C ASN A 89 -7.03 -3.81 15.31
N PHE A 90 -6.95 -2.49 15.33
CA PHE A 90 -7.80 -1.63 16.16
C PHE A 90 -9.31 -1.88 15.98
N LEU A 91 -9.79 -1.94 14.73
CA LEU A 91 -11.22 -2.10 14.43
C LEU A 91 -11.80 -3.47 14.84
N ALA A 92 -10.95 -4.45 15.10
CA ALA A 92 -11.37 -5.77 15.54
C ALA A 92 -11.56 -5.88 17.06
N SER A 93 -11.29 -4.80 17.81
CA SER A 93 -11.60 -4.76 19.24
C SER A 93 -13.13 -4.65 19.47
N PRO A 94 -13.66 -5.05 20.64
CA PRO A 94 -15.08 -4.88 20.99
C PRO A 94 -15.54 -3.43 20.86
N LYS A 95 -16.81 -3.21 20.55
CA LYS A 95 -17.39 -1.86 20.40
C LYS A 95 -17.15 -0.99 21.64
N SER A 96 -17.29 -1.57 22.83
CA SER A 96 -17.01 -0.89 24.11
C SER A 96 -15.56 -0.40 24.26
N VAL A 97 -14.65 -0.88 23.40
CA VAL A 97 -13.24 -0.49 23.34
C VAL A 97 -12.96 0.48 22.20
N TRP A 98 -13.24 0.06 20.94
CA TRP A 98 -12.86 0.88 19.77
C TRP A 98 -13.63 2.20 19.71
N GLN A 99 -14.93 2.20 20.03
CA GLN A 99 -15.75 3.41 19.86
C GLN A 99 -15.32 4.56 20.76
N PRO A 100 -15.17 4.39 22.10
CA PRO A 100 -14.71 5.47 22.97
C PRO A 100 -13.27 5.90 22.66
N LEU A 101 -12.37 4.99 22.28
CA LEU A 101 -11.01 5.32 21.90
C LEU A 101 -10.94 6.12 20.59
N LEU A 102 -11.74 5.75 19.59
CA LEU A 102 -11.83 6.52 18.34
C LEU A 102 -12.46 7.90 18.59
N GLN A 103 -13.45 8.00 19.49
CA GLN A 103 -14.02 9.28 19.87
C GLN A 103 -12.99 10.16 20.57
N GLN A 104 -12.17 9.64 21.47
CA GLN A 104 -11.07 10.39 22.11
C GLN A 104 -10.06 10.93 21.07
N LEU A 105 -9.73 10.13 20.05
CA LEU A 105 -8.87 10.57 18.96
C LEU A 105 -9.52 11.73 18.17
N ILE A 106 -10.81 11.66 17.89
CA ILE A 106 -11.56 12.72 17.21
C ILE A 106 -11.58 13.99 18.07
N ASP A 107 -11.91 13.84 19.37
CA ASP A 107 -12.02 14.96 20.33
C ASP A 107 -10.67 15.63 20.60
N SER A 108 -9.55 14.89 20.51
CA SER A 108 -8.20 15.46 20.60
C SER A 108 -7.92 16.53 19.55
N ASN A 109 -8.71 16.55 18.47
CA ASN A 109 -8.57 17.48 17.34
C ASN A 109 -7.19 17.45 16.67
N ARG A 110 -6.36 16.41 16.93
CA ARG A 110 -5.04 16.20 16.32
C ARG A 110 -5.15 15.22 15.17
N PRO A 111 -4.47 15.46 14.05
CA PRO A 111 -4.39 14.47 12.97
C PRO A 111 -3.70 13.19 13.46
N PHE A 112 -4.32 12.03 13.21
CA PHE A 112 -3.78 10.74 13.60
C PHE A 112 -3.76 9.73 12.45
N GLN A 113 -2.92 8.71 12.55
CA GLN A 113 -2.84 7.63 11.57
C GLN A 113 -2.56 6.29 12.24
N PHE A 114 -3.26 5.24 11.80
CA PHE A 114 -2.93 3.86 12.12
C PHE A 114 -1.85 3.37 11.13
N ARG A 115 -0.62 3.22 11.60
CA ARG A 115 0.57 2.94 10.76
C ARG A 115 0.60 1.51 10.23
N GLN A 116 0.07 0.55 10.99
CA GLN A 116 -0.02 -0.85 10.54
C GLN A 116 -1.17 -1.09 9.56
N GLY A 117 -2.02 -0.09 9.38
CA GLY A 117 -3.25 -0.19 8.62
C GLY A 117 -4.44 -0.65 9.47
N LEU A 118 -5.61 -0.59 8.87
CA LEU A 118 -6.88 -1.01 9.47
C LEU A 118 -7.39 -2.26 8.74
N ASP A 119 -8.07 -3.13 9.47
CA ASP A 119 -8.74 -4.31 8.87
C ASP A 119 -10.10 -3.88 8.31
N GLU A 120 -10.14 -3.52 7.04
CA GLU A 120 -11.35 -3.06 6.36
C GLU A 120 -12.47 -4.11 6.32
N ARG A 121 -12.12 -5.41 6.44
CA ARG A 121 -13.11 -6.49 6.51
C ARG A 121 -14.08 -6.31 7.67
N MET A 122 -13.66 -5.61 8.73
CA MET A 122 -14.52 -5.27 9.86
C MET A 122 -15.68 -4.37 9.45
N LEU A 123 -15.52 -3.52 8.42
CA LEU A 123 -16.59 -2.68 7.89
C LEU A 123 -17.75 -3.51 7.27
N ALA A 124 -17.49 -4.74 6.87
CA ALA A 124 -18.50 -5.65 6.31
C ALA A 124 -18.89 -6.81 7.22
N GLN A 125 -18.07 -7.13 8.22
CA GLN A 125 -18.30 -8.24 9.15
C GLN A 125 -18.94 -7.81 10.46
N SER A 126 -18.61 -6.61 10.93
CA SER A 126 -19.18 -6.08 12.17
C SER A 126 -20.58 -5.51 11.92
N PRO A 127 -21.53 -5.69 12.84
CA PRO A 127 -22.82 -4.98 12.81
C PRO A 127 -22.64 -3.46 12.92
N ASP A 128 -21.50 -2.99 13.43
CA ASP A 128 -21.16 -1.58 13.58
C ASP A 128 -20.31 -1.01 12.44
N GLY A 129 -20.17 -1.73 11.33
CA GLY A 129 -19.29 -1.35 10.21
C GLY A 129 -19.61 0.02 9.62
N GLU A 130 -20.89 0.36 9.45
CA GLU A 130 -21.32 1.70 8.99
C GLU A 130 -20.90 2.79 9.99
N LEU A 131 -21.07 2.56 11.28
CA LEU A 131 -20.66 3.50 12.34
C LEU A 131 -19.13 3.69 12.34
N MET A 132 -18.36 2.59 12.16
CA MET A 132 -16.90 2.67 12.05
C MET A 132 -16.49 3.58 10.88
N ALA A 133 -17.08 3.35 9.69
CA ALA A 133 -16.79 4.14 8.51
C ALA A 133 -17.20 5.62 8.68
N GLU A 134 -18.35 5.88 9.27
CA GLU A 134 -18.83 7.23 9.59
C GLU A 134 -17.89 7.97 10.54
N MET A 135 -17.50 7.36 11.67
CA MET A 135 -16.60 7.98 12.64
C MET A 135 -15.21 8.26 12.04
N LEU A 136 -14.66 7.31 11.28
CA LEU A 136 -13.41 7.52 10.55
C LEU A 136 -13.54 8.65 9.54
N SER A 137 -14.69 8.82 8.87
CA SER A 137 -14.93 9.91 7.91
C SER A 137 -14.88 11.29 8.55
N LYS A 138 -15.33 11.40 9.79
CA LYS A 138 -15.33 12.63 10.58
C LYS A 138 -13.99 12.95 11.22
N SER A 139 -13.05 12.00 11.22
CA SER A 139 -11.76 12.16 11.87
C SER A 139 -10.80 13.05 11.07
N LYS A 140 -9.88 13.71 11.77
CA LYS A 140 -8.69 14.34 11.19
C LYS A 140 -7.63 13.27 10.95
N TYR A 141 -7.80 12.46 9.90
CA TYR A 141 -6.83 11.43 9.58
C TYR A 141 -5.61 12.02 8.86
N HIS A 142 -4.40 11.60 9.25
CA HIS A 142 -3.17 12.07 8.65
C HIS A 142 -2.81 11.20 7.43
N GLY A 143 -2.76 11.81 6.25
CA GLY A 143 -2.47 11.11 5.00
C GLY A 143 -3.61 10.21 4.50
N ASP A 144 -3.27 9.18 3.74
CA ASP A 144 -4.24 8.20 3.22
C ASP A 144 -4.68 7.23 4.32
N PHE A 145 -5.95 6.83 4.29
CA PHE A 145 -6.38 5.66 5.05
C PHE A 145 -5.71 4.41 4.50
N ILE A 146 -5.15 3.59 5.38
CA ILE A 146 -4.40 2.38 5.00
C ILE A 146 -5.20 1.16 5.45
N PHE A 147 -5.48 0.29 4.49
CA PHE A 147 -6.12 -1.00 4.67
C PHE A 147 -5.25 -2.12 4.11
N ALA A 148 -5.73 -3.38 4.14
CA ALA A 148 -5.01 -4.52 3.60
C ALA A 148 -5.90 -5.41 2.73
N PHE A 149 -5.42 -5.83 1.56
CA PHE A 149 -6.05 -6.81 0.69
C PHE A 149 -5.02 -7.88 0.29
N ASP A 150 -4.71 -8.78 1.24
CA ASP A 150 -3.60 -9.72 1.10
C ASP A 150 -3.98 -11.02 0.40
N ASN A 151 -5.24 -11.46 0.48
CA ASN A 151 -5.70 -12.71 -0.09
C ASN A 151 -6.85 -12.49 -1.08
N TRP A 152 -6.75 -13.09 -2.26
CA TRP A 152 -7.82 -13.05 -3.27
C TRP A 152 -9.12 -13.71 -2.80
N SER A 153 -9.02 -14.73 -1.93
CA SER A 153 -10.18 -15.39 -1.31
C SER A 153 -11.09 -14.42 -0.55
N ASP A 154 -10.55 -13.31 -0.04
CA ASP A 154 -11.30 -12.30 0.71
C ASP A 154 -12.06 -11.31 -0.20
N ARG A 155 -11.93 -11.43 -1.53
CA ARG A 155 -12.46 -10.47 -2.51
C ARG A 155 -13.89 -10.03 -2.23
N LYS A 156 -14.83 -10.97 -2.08
CA LYS A 156 -16.25 -10.64 -1.89
C LYS A 156 -16.49 -9.84 -0.60
N LEU A 157 -15.72 -10.13 0.44
CA LEU A 157 -15.78 -9.42 1.71
C LEU A 157 -15.19 -8.02 1.59
N ILE A 158 -14.04 -7.90 0.91
CA ILE A 158 -13.39 -6.61 0.62
C ILE A 158 -14.30 -5.71 -0.23
N GLU A 159 -14.92 -6.23 -1.28
CA GLU A 159 -15.84 -5.44 -2.11
C GLU A 159 -17.05 -4.91 -1.31
N ARG A 160 -17.59 -5.71 -0.38
CA ARG A 160 -18.65 -5.24 0.54
C ARG A 160 -18.14 -4.15 1.47
N ALA A 161 -16.96 -4.35 2.06
CA ALA A 161 -16.32 -3.35 2.92
C ALA A 161 -16.00 -2.05 2.18
N LEU A 162 -15.52 -2.14 0.94
CA LEU A 162 -15.28 -0.99 0.07
C LEU A 162 -16.56 -0.20 -0.25
N LYS A 163 -17.69 -0.88 -0.45
CA LYS A 163 -18.99 -0.21 -0.61
C LYS A 163 -19.35 0.62 0.62
N VAL A 164 -19.26 0.03 1.81
CA VAL A 164 -19.50 0.74 3.09
C VAL A 164 -18.54 1.92 3.21
N TRP A 165 -17.23 1.69 3.02
CA TRP A 165 -16.22 2.72 3.12
C TRP A 165 -16.45 3.89 2.17
N LYS A 166 -16.71 3.62 0.90
CA LYS A 166 -16.84 4.64 -0.14
C LYS A 166 -18.13 5.43 -0.04
N ARG A 167 -19.21 4.89 0.53
CA ARG A 167 -20.42 5.67 0.84
C ARG A 167 -20.12 6.81 1.81
N HIS A 168 -19.33 6.53 2.85
CA HIS A 168 -18.95 7.54 3.86
C HIS A 168 -17.74 8.39 3.44
N ASN A 169 -16.86 7.84 2.60
CA ASN A 169 -15.56 8.45 2.27
C ASN A 169 -15.27 8.47 0.76
N PRO A 170 -16.15 9.02 -0.10
CA PRO A 170 -16.01 8.92 -1.55
C PRO A 170 -14.75 9.61 -2.10
N LYS A 171 -14.27 10.66 -1.40
CA LYS A 171 -13.12 11.49 -1.84
C LYS A 171 -11.86 11.29 -0.98
N LYS A 172 -11.90 10.53 0.12
CA LYS A 172 -10.74 10.33 0.99
C LYS A 172 -9.69 9.46 0.29
N GLY A 173 -8.43 9.85 0.37
CA GLY A 173 -7.32 9.03 -0.09
C GLY A 173 -7.32 7.69 0.65
N THR A 174 -7.33 6.61 -0.12
CA THR A 174 -7.42 5.25 0.43
C THR A 174 -6.40 4.35 -0.26
N LYS A 175 -5.57 3.72 0.55
CA LYS A 175 -4.46 2.86 0.13
C LYS A 175 -4.65 1.46 0.71
N PHE A 176 -4.30 0.45 -0.07
CA PHE A 176 -4.33 -0.93 0.37
C PHE A 176 -2.95 -1.57 0.28
N TYR A 177 -2.50 -2.17 1.36
CA TYR A 177 -1.38 -3.10 1.31
C TYR A 177 -1.78 -4.33 0.50
N LEU A 178 -0.88 -4.76 -0.39
CA LEU A 178 -1.04 -5.90 -1.28
C LEU A 178 0.15 -6.83 -1.08
N PHE A 179 -0.02 -7.86 -0.29
CA PHE A 179 1.03 -8.84 -0.04
C PHE A 179 1.21 -9.80 -1.22
N CYS A 180 2.47 -10.11 -1.59
CA CYS A 180 2.79 -11.03 -2.66
C CYS A 180 4.17 -11.69 -2.49
N GLY A 181 4.48 -12.68 -3.32
CA GLY A 181 5.79 -13.34 -3.35
C GLY A 181 6.03 -14.34 -2.23
N PHE A 182 5.00 -14.77 -1.51
CA PHE A 182 5.12 -15.70 -0.38
C PHE A 182 5.34 -17.15 -0.81
N LYS A 183 6.31 -17.83 -0.19
CA LYS A 183 6.66 -19.24 -0.47
C LYS A 183 6.91 -19.52 -1.96
N GLN A 184 7.58 -18.60 -2.65
CA GLN A 184 7.97 -18.81 -4.04
C GLN A 184 9.09 -19.87 -4.15
N SER A 185 9.18 -20.48 -5.33
CA SER A 185 10.21 -21.46 -5.68
C SER A 185 10.52 -21.35 -7.17
N PRO A 186 11.78 -21.54 -7.62
CA PRO A 186 12.16 -21.44 -9.03
C PRO A 186 11.39 -22.43 -9.93
N ASP A 187 11.05 -23.60 -9.40
CA ASP A 187 10.43 -24.67 -10.17
C ASP A 187 8.90 -24.63 -10.17
N ASN A 188 8.29 -23.77 -9.33
CA ASN A 188 6.83 -23.71 -9.20
C ASN A 188 6.21 -22.60 -10.04
N LYS A 189 6.26 -22.78 -11.37
CA LYS A 189 5.66 -21.83 -12.34
C LYS A 189 4.17 -21.61 -12.10
N LYS A 190 3.41 -22.67 -11.74
CA LYS A 190 1.96 -22.57 -11.49
C LYS A 190 1.64 -21.64 -10.32
N LYS A 191 2.38 -21.75 -9.22
CA LYS A 191 2.24 -20.88 -8.07
C LYS A 191 2.64 -19.44 -8.40
N PHE A 192 3.74 -19.28 -9.14
CA PHE A 192 4.20 -17.97 -9.59
C PHE A 192 3.17 -17.26 -10.45
N TYR A 193 2.60 -17.92 -11.47
CA TYR A 193 1.51 -17.39 -12.28
C TYR A 193 0.32 -16.96 -11.43
N ARG A 194 -0.13 -17.87 -10.56
CA ARG A 194 -1.28 -17.62 -9.69
C ARG A 194 -1.08 -16.39 -8.80
N ASP A 195 0.09 -16.23 -8.20
CA ASP A 195 0.41 -15.09 -7.33
C ASP A 195 0.38 -13.75 -8.09
N ILE A 196 0.94 -13.72 -9.32
CA ILE A 196 0.87 -12.56 -10.20
C ILE A 196 -0.58 -12.27 -10.60
N TRP A 197 -1.32 -13.29 -11.02
CA TRP A 197 -2.72 -13.18 -11.39
C TRP A 197 -3.57 -12.62 -10.24
N GLU A 198 -3.49 -13.22 -9.06
CA GLU A 198 -4.22 -12.78 -7.86
C GLU A 198 -3.85 -11.34 -7.46
N LEU A 199 -2.58 -10.96 -7.61
CA LEU A 199 -2.13 -9.60 -7.35
C LEU A 199 -2.79 -8.59 -8.29
N PHE A 200 -2.81 -8.87 -9.60
CA PHE A 200 -3.45 -7.99 -10.58
C PHE A 200 -4.97 -7.95 -10.45
N GLN A 201 -5.62 -9.06 -10.09
CA GLN A 201 -7.06 -9.04 -9.81
C GLN A 201 -7.40 -8.16 -8.59
N ARG A 202 -6.59 -8.20 -7.54
CA ARG A 202 -6.73 -7.29 -6.38
C ARG A 202 -6.51 -5.84 -6.78
N ILE A 203 -5.49 -5.55 -7.58
CA ILE A 203 -5.24 -4.22 -8.14
C ILE A 203 -6.44 -3.74 -8.96
N ARG A 204 -7.02 -4.59 -9.82
CA ARG A 204 -8.22 -4.26 -10.61
C ARG A 204 -9.39 -3.83 -9.73
N VAL A 205 -9.70 -4.61 -8.69
CA VAL A 205 -10.76 -4.27 -7.74
C VAL A 205 -10.49 -2.90 -7.10
N LEU A 206 -9.26 -2.65 -6.64
CA LEU A 206 -8.92 -1.35 -6.04
C LEU A 206 -9.09 -0.19 -7.04
N MET A 207 -8.68 -0.38 -8.29
CA MET A 207 -8.87 0.63 -9.35
C MET A 207 -10.35 0.93 -9.58
N GLN A 208 -11.21 -0.10 -9.61
CA GLN A 208 -12.66 0.07 -9.77
C GLN A 208 -13.26 0.95 -8.68
N TYR A 209 -12.78 0.83 -7.44
CA TYR A 209 -13.23 1.66 -6.31
C TYR A 209 -12.43 2.96 -6.12
N GLY A 210 -11.54 3.32 -7.05
CA GLY A 210 -10.74 4.52 -6.94
C GLY A 210 -9.75 4.52 -5.76
N CYS A 211 -9.29 3.33 -5.36
CA CYS A 211 -8.29 3.13 -4.31
C CYS A 211 -6.93 2.80 -4.90
N VAL A 212 -5.84 3.09 -4.17
CA VAL A 212 -4.49 2.80 -4.63
C VAL A 212 -3.91 1.58 -3.90
N GLY A 213 -3.13 0.77 -4.64
CA GLY A 213 -2.38 -0.32 -4.07
C GLY A 213 -1.02 0.12 -3.52
N TYR A 214 -0.49 -0.67 -2.59
CA TYR A 214 0.90 -0.62 -2.15
C TYR A 214 1.43 -2.04 -1.99
N VAL A 215 2.24 -2.47 -2.92
CA VAL A 215 2.74 -3.85 -3.00
C VAL A 215 3.82 -4.08 -1.95
N MET A 216 3.58 -5.05 -1.07
CA MET A 216 4.50 -5.54 -0.07
C MET A 216 5.01 -6.92 -0.47
N ARG A 217 6.28 -7.02 -0.82
CA ARG A 217 6.91 -8.26 -1.25
C ARG A 217 7.43 -9.04 -0.05
N HIS A 218 7.02 -10.31 0.09
CA HIS A 218 7.67 -11.21 1.04
C HIS A 218 9.10 -11.53 0.58
N GLU A 219 10.01 -11.80 1.50
CA GLU A 219 11.41 -12.13 1.18
C GLU A 219 11.56 -13.26 0.16
N ASP A 220 10.68 -14.28 0.18
CA ASP A 220 10.72 -15.38 -0.77
C ASP A 220 10.51 -14.98 -2.24
N TYR A 221 10.12 -13.73 -2.53
CA TYR A 221 9.95 -13.29 -3.93
C TYR A 221 11.24 -13.48 -4.75
N HIS A 222 12.41 -13.44 -4.10
CA HIS A 222 13.70 -13.69 -4.75
C HIS A 222 13.82 -15.10 -5.33
N LYS A 223 13.06 -16.07 -4.81
CA LYS A 223 13.02 -17.46 -5.24
C LYS A 223 12.06 -17.70 -6.41
N ALA A 224 11.35 -16.68 -6.87
CA ALA A 224 10.42 -16.83 -7.97
C ALA A 224 11.17 -17.03 -9.30
N PRO A 225 10.55 -17.73 -10.28
CA PRO A 225 11.15 -17.94 -11.60
C PRO A 225 11.62 -16.65 -12.27
N ILE A 226 10.85 -15.56 -12.12
CA ILE A 226 11.21 -14.22 -12.59
C ILE A 226 10.99 -13.22 -11.43
N ALA A 227 11.92 -13.20 -10.49
CA ALA A 227 11.82 -12.37 -9.27
C ALA A 227 11.64 -10.87 -9.57
N ASN A 228 12.25 -10.38 -10.64
CA ASN A 228 12.20 -8.96 -11.02
C ASN A 228 10.79 -8.45 -11.37
N ILE A 229 9.84 -9.32 -11.75
CA ILE A 229 8.46 -8.87 -12.03
C ILE A 229 7.84 -8.23 -10.78
N TYR A 230 8.06 -8.81 -9.60
CA TYR A 230 7.57 -8.24 -8.33
C TYR A 230 8.21 -6.87 -8.02
N VAL A 231 9.48 -6.71 -8.40
CA VAL A 231 10.18 -5.43 -8.23
C VAL A 231 9.53 -4.36 -9.12
N GLN A 232 9.28 -4.66 -10.39
CA GLN A 232 8.69 -3.72 -11.32
C GLN A 232 7.23 -3.39 -10.95
N ILE A 233 6.43 -4.39 -10.56
CA ILE A 233 5.05 -4.18 -10.09
C ILE A 233 5.04 -3.27 -8.86
N ALA A 234 5.92 -3.52 -7.88
CA ALA A 234 6.02 -2.67 -6.70
C ALA A 234 6.47 -1.23 -7.04
N ARG A 235 7.44 -1.06 -7.95
CA ARG A 235 7.89 0.28 -8.39
C ARG A 235 6.77 1.06 -9.06
N TRP A 236 5.92 0.42 -9.84
CA TRP A 236 4.76 1.05 -10.47
C TRP A 236 3.65 1.34 -9.44
N CYS A 237 3.23 0.31 -8.70
CA CYS A 237 2.08 0.37 -7.82
C CYS A 237 2.29 1.32 -6.63
N ASN A 238 3.50 1.32 -6.05
CA ASN A 238 3.82 2.10 -4.85
C ASN A 238 4.03 3.60 -5.14
N GLN A 239 4.09 3.99 -6.40
CA GLN A 239 4.18 5.38 -6.82
C GLN A 239 2.83 5.84 -7.38
N GLN A 240 2.01 6.44 -6.53
CA GLN A 240 0.63 6.83 -6.86
C GLN A 240 0.50 7.62 -8.17
N GLN A 241 1.50 8.44 -8.49
CA GLN A 241 1.52 9.24 -9.72
C GLN A 241 1.55 8.37 -10.99
N PHE A 242 2.22 7.21 -10.94
CA PHE A 242 2.25 6.26 -12.05
C PHE A 242 1.02 5.36 -12.04
N TYR A 243 0.70 4.79 -10.88
CA TYR A 243 -0.47 3.93 -10.71
C TYR A 243 -1.78 4.56 -11.21
N LYS A 244 -1.98 5.85 -10.94
CA LYS A 244 -3.20 6.58 -11.34
C LYS A 244 -3.25 6.98 -12.83
N LYS A 245 -2.10 7.06 -13.50
CA LYS A 245 -2.00 7.68 -14.83
C LYS A 245 -1.65 6.73 -15.96
N MET A 246 -1.08 5.57 -15.63
CA MET A 246 -0.61 4.63 -16.66
C MET A 246 -0.76 3.17 -16.20
N SER A 247 -0.82 2.26 -17.18
CA SER A 247 -0.78 0.83 -16.92
C SER A 247 0.61 0.38 -16.47
N PHE A 248 0.69 -0.85 -15.94
CA PHE A 248 1.97 -1.47 -15.61
C PHE A 248 2.87 -1.60 -16.85
N TRP A 249 2.29 -2.00 -17.99
CA TRP A 249 2.98 -2.06 -19.26
C TRP A 249 3.60 -0.71 -19.64
N GLN A 250 2.80 0.36 -19.65
CA GLN A 250 3.24 1.71 -19.97
C GLN A 250 4.36 2.20 -19.03
N PHE A 251 4.28 1.83 -17.75
CA PHE A 251 5.32 2.14 -16.78
C PHE A 251 6.65 1.44 -17.09
N CYS A 252 6.61 0.14 -17.40
CA CYS A 252 7.81 -0.61 -17.75
C CYS A 252 8.45 -0.06 -19.02
N TYR A 253 7.62 0.24 -20.01
CA TYR A 253 8.07 0.84 -21.26
C TYR A 253 8.71 2.22 -21.04
N ARG A 254 8.04 3.10 -20.28
CA ARG A 254 8.58 4.42 -19.93
C ARG A 254 9.94 4.33 -19.25
N ASN A 255 10.09 3.44 -18.29
CA ASN A 255 11.34 3.30 -17.56
C ASN A 255 12.46 2.76 -18.43
N GLN A 256 12.15 1.90 -19.36
CA GLN A 256 13.10 1.45 -20.35
C GLN A 256 13.52 2.59 -21.30
N SER A 257 12.56 3.36 -21.83
CA SER A 257 12.83 4.50 -22.70
C SER A 257 13.73 5.53 -22.03
N TYR A 258 13.44 5.84 -20.76
CA TYR A 258 14.27 6.74 -19.98
C TYR A 258 15.71 6.22 -19.84
N TRP A 259 15.90 4.93 -19.58
CA TRP A 259 17.22 4.34 -19.46
C TRP A 259 17.98 4.32 -20.78
N GLU A 260 17.32 3.98 -21.88
CA GLU A 260 17.89 3.99 -23.23
C GLU A 260 18.35 5.39 -23.62
N GLU A 261 17.51 6.41 -23.40
CA GLU A 261 17.83 7.81 -23.69
C GLU A 261 19.02 8.30 -22.87
N HIS A 262 19.01 8.06 -21.55
CA HIS A 262 20.00 8.66 -20.64
C HIS A 262 21.28 7.84 -20.49
N THR A 263 21.22 6.53 -20.65
CA THR A 263 22.36 5.62 -20.47
C THR A 263 22.95 5.17 -21.81
N LEU A 264 22.10 4.77 -22.75
CA LEU A 264 22.54 4.33 -24.09
C LEU A 264 22.52 5.46 -25.12
N LYS A 265 21.92 6.62 -24.78
CA LYS A 265 21.78 7.79 -25.64
C LYS A 265 21.09 7.47 -26.98
N LEU A 266 20.13 6.57 -26.95
CA LEU A 266 19.30 6.23 -28.12
C LEU A 266 18.17 7.24 -28.24
N THR A 267 18.17 8.06 -29.29
CA THR A 267 17.19 9.15 -29.48
C THR A 267 16.12 8.82 -30.53
N ASP A 268 16.37 7.88 -31.45
CA ASP A 268 15.53 7.62 -32.60
C ASP A 268 14.50 6.50 -32.40
N ARG A 269 14.08 6.32 -31.19
CA ARG A 269 13.15 5.26 -30.82
C ARG A 269 11.71 5.64 -31.16
N PRO A 270 10.93 4.74 -31.80
CA PRO A 270 9.49 4.94 -31.99
C PRO A 270 8.75 5.13 -30.65
N ALA A 271 7.80 6.03 -30.62
CA ALA A 271 6.93 6.22 -29.47
C ALA A 271 5.92 5.07 -29.37
N LEU A 272 6.20 4.09 -28.52
CA LEU A 272 5.27 2.99 -28.26
C LEU A 272 4.16 3.44 -27.34
N LYS A 273 2.92 3.13 -27.68
CA LYS A 273 1.73 3.49 -26.89
C LYS A 273 1.02 2.26 -26.34
N THR A 274 1.02 1.17 -27.07
CA THR A 274 0.31 -0.06 -26.76
C THR A 274 1.26 -1.26 -26.78
N PHE A 275 0.74 -2.42 -26.35
CA PHE A 275 1.50 -3.67 -26.45
C PHE A 275 1.62 -4.11 -27.92
N GLU A 276 0.60 -3.87 -28.73
CA GLU A 276 0.61 -4.15 -30.18
C GLU A 276 1.68 -3.34 -30.91
N ASP A 277 1.85 -2.07 -30.56
CA ASP A 277 2.95 -1.26 -31.10
C ASP A 277 4.31 -1.87 -30.79
N PHE A 278 4.48 -2.39 -29.56
CA PHE A 278 5.71 -3.06 -29.15
C PHE A 278 5.94 -4.37 -29.90
N GLU A 279 4.91 -5.22 -30.02
CA GLU A 279 5.02 -6.49 -30.81
C GLU A 279 5.41 -6.21 -32.25
N LYS A 280 4.86 -5.15 -32.85
CA LYS A 280 5.25 -4.71 -34.20
C LYS A 280 6.73 -4.36 -34.25
N ASP A 281 7.22 -3.52 -33.33
CA ASP A 281 8.62 -3.12 -33.28
C ASP A 281 9.58 -4.31 -33.07
N VAL A 282 9.17 -5.30 -32.25
CA VAL A 282 9.92 -6.55 -32.08
C VAL A 282 9.97 -7.34 -33.39
N ASN A 283 8.82 -7.49 -34.09
CA ASN A 283 8.71 -8.22 -35.34
C ASN A 283 9.45 -7.50 -36.47
N ASP A 284 9.49 -6.17 -36.48
CA ASP A 284 10.23 -5.35 -37.43
C ASP A 284 11.76 -5.34 -37.15
N GLY A 285 12.21 -6.05 -36.10
CA GLY A 285 13.63 -6.22 -35.77
C GLY A 285 14.27 -5.09 -35.00
N TYR A 286 13.50 -4.07 -34.60
CA TYR A 286 14.04 -2.92 -33.85
C TYR A 286 14.83 -3.32 -32.59
N TYR A 287 14.37 -4.32 -31.84
CA TYR A 287 15.02 -4.78 -30.62
C TYR A 287 16.13 -5.83 -30.85
N ASN A 288 16.35 -6.31 -32.07
CA ASN A 288 17.43 -7.25 -32.37
C ASN A 288 18.82 -6.62 -32.21
N GLU A 289 18.92 -5.30 -32.44
CA GLU A 289 20.17 -4.53 -32.37
C GLU A 289 20.36 -3.87 -30.99
N VAL A 290 19.30 -3.81 -30.14
CA VAL A 290 19.30 -3.14 -28.84
C VAL A 290 19.08 -4.15 -27.74
N LYS A 291 20.01 -4.24 -26.77
CA LYS A 291 19.78 -5.03 -25.57
C LYS A 291 18.59 -4.47 -24.81
N MET A 292 17.54 -5.27 -24.66
CA MET A 292 16.40 -4.91 -23.84
C MET A 292 16.83 -4.71 -22.39
N CYS A 293 16.37 -3.65 -21.75
CA CYS A 293 16.63 -3.46 -20.34
C CYS A 293 15.70 -4.29 -19.45
N LEU A 294 16.10 -4.45 -18.18
CA LEU A 294 15.42 -5.27 -17.19
C LEU A 294 13.88 -5.12 -17.12
N PRO A 295 13.27 -3.93 -17.18
CA PRO A 295 11.81 -3.81 -17.12
C PRO A 295 11.08 -4.56 -18.24
N LEU A 296 11.46 -4.35 -19.50
CA LEU A 296 10.83 -5.05 -20.64
C LEU A 296 11.22 -6.53 -20.71
N GLN A 297 12.48 -6.87 -20.50
CA GLN A 297 12.92 -8.28 -20.42
C GLN A 297 12.10 -9.05 -19.37
N THR A 298 11.83 -8.43 -18.21
CA THR A 298 11.04 -9.04 -17.16
C THR A 298 9.61 -9.31 -17.60
N VAL A 299 8.96 -8.33 -18.26
CA VAL A 299 7.59 -8.49 -18.77
C VAL A 299 7.54 -9.55 -19.85
N ILE A 300 8.42 -9.48 -20.86
CA ILE A 300 8.45 -10.43 -21.98
C ILE A 300 8.77 -11.84 -21.48
N GLY A 301 9.80 -12.00 -20.65
CA GLY A 301 10.13 -13.29 -20.06
C GLY A 301 8.96 -13.89 -19.25
N THR A 302 8.13 -13.05 -18.62
CA THR A 302 6.91 -13.52 -17.97
C THR A 302 5.86 -13.96 -18.99
N LEU A 303 5.66 -13.24 -20.08
CA LEU A 303 4.74 -13.62 -21.15
C LEU A 303 5.16 -14.90 -21.86
N ASP A 304 6.46 -15.05 -22.16
CA ASP A 304 7.03 -16.22 -22.84
C ASP A 304 6.99 -17.48 -21.95
N MET A 305 7.06 -17.29 -20.63
CA MET A 305 6.91 -18.40 -19.67
C MET A 305 5.49 -18.99 -19.67
N PHE A 306 4.48 -18.21 -20.06
CA PHE A 306 3.07 -18.56 -20.01
C PHE A 306 2.36 -18.30 -21.35
N PRO A 307 2.73 -19.02 -22.43
CA PRO A 307 2.19 -18.77 -23.77
C PRO A 307 0.65 -18.96 -23.85
N GLU A 308 0.09 -19.92 -23.12
CA GLU A 308 -1.36 -20.17 -23.08
C GLU A 308 -2.12 -19.05 -22.36
N GLN A 309 -1.51 -18.42 -21.36
CA GLN A 309 -2.09 -17.33 -20.57
C GLN A 309 -1.60 -15.93 -21.04
N ARG A 310 -0.84 -15.88 -22.15
CA ARG A 310 -0.22 -14.66 -22.65
C ARG A 310 -1.22 -13.50 -22.82
N LYS A 311 -2.36 -13.77 -23.44
CA LYS A 311 -3.42 -12.78 -23.65
C LYS A 311 -3.95 -12.22 -22.32
N GLU A 312 -4.25 -13.11 -21.37
CA GLU A 312 -4.75 -12.69 -20.06
C GLU A 312 -3.73 -11.83 -19.30
N LEU A 313 -2.45 -12.19 -19.37
CA LEU A 313 -1.37 -11.40 -18.78
C LEU A 313 -1.26 -10.01 -19.42
N ILE A 314 -1.35 -9.92 -20.75
CA ILE A 314 -1.33 -8.64 -21.48
C ILE A 314 -2.50 -7.77 -21.04
N ASP A 315 -3.72 -8.34 -20.99
CA ASP A 315 -4.91 -7.62 -20.55
C ASP A 315 -4.73 -7.07 -19.12
N MET A 316 -4.18 -7.87 -18.20
CA MET A 316 -3.90 -7.46 -16.83
C MET A 316 -2.82 -6.37 -16.75
N PHE A 317 -1.75 -6.50 -17.52
CA PHE A 317 -0.66 -5.51 -17.52
C PHE A 317 -1.08 -4.17 -18.12
N ASN A 318 -2.19 -4.15 -18.86
CA ASN A 318 -2.81 -2.96 -19.42
C ASN A 318 -3.90 -2.32 -18.54
N TYR A 319 -4.19 -2.84 -17.35
CA TYR A 319 -5.16 -2.19 -16.44
C TYR A 319 -4.78 -0.75 -16.14
N ARG A 320 -5.75 0.14 -16.29
CA ARG A 320 -5.63 1.58 -16.01
C ARG A 320 -6.74 2.04 -15.09
N MET A 321 -6.37 2.80 -14.07
CA MET A 321 -7.33 3.28 -13.08
C MET A 321 -8.37 4.24 -13.68
N ASP A 322 -7.97 5.11 -14.60
CA ASP A 322 -8.86 6.07 -15.28
C ASP A 322 -9.91 5.40 -16.17
N GLN A 323 -9.67 4.16 -16.61
CA GLN A 323 -10.61 3.35 -17.40
C GLN A 323 -11.46 2.40 -16.56
N LEU A 324 -10.96 1.99 -15.39
CA LEU A 324 -11.60 0.98 -14.54
C LEU A 324 -12.45 1.57 -13.42
N ILE A 325 -12.20 2.83 -13.01
CA ILE A 325 -12.93 3.45 -11.92
C ILE A 325 -14.43 3.53 -12.23
N ASP A 326 -15.25 2.98 -11.33
CA ASP A 326 -16.70 2.91 -11.51
C ASP A 326 -17.43 3.39 -10.24
N PRO A 327 -17.78 4.67 -10.19
CA PRO A 327 -18.50 5.24 -9.05
C PRO A 327 -19.89 4.64 -8.80
N THR A 328 -20.48 3.94 -9.75
CA THR A 328 -21.80 3.29 -9.55
C THR A 328 -21.73 2.15 -8.54
N LEU A 329 -20.56 1.55 -8.34
CA LEU A 329 -20.36 0.44 -7.41
C LEU A 329 -20.67 0.79 -5.93
N TRP A 330 -20.70 2.07 -5.56
CA TRP A 330 -20.91 2.51 -4.18
C TRP A 330 -21.91 3.68 -4.01
N LYS A 331 -22.60 4.08 -5.07
CA LYS A 331 -23.57 5.20 -5.02
C LYS A 331 -25.01 4.78 -4.72
N GLU A 332 -25.25 3.46 -4.64
CA GLU A 332 -26.56 2.91 -4.29
C GLU A 332 -26.72 2.71 -2.77
#